data_e116aa56864b26191a5dc7e4c8a4daf2
#
_entry.id   e116aa56864b26191a5dc7e4c8a4daf2
#
_cell.length_a   1.000
_cell.length_b   1.000
_cell.length_c   1.000
_cell.angle_alpha   90.00
_cell.angle_beta   90.00
_cell.angle_gamma   90.00
#
_symmetry.space_group_name_H-M   'P 1'
#
loop_
_entity.id
_entity.type
_entity.pdbx_description
1 polymer ?
#
loop_
_entity_poly.entity_id
_entity_poly.type
_entity_poly.pdbx_seq_one_letter_code
_entity_poly.pdbx_strand_id
1 'polypeptide(L)'
;MTSADVAVGAQVSQLIAPVAAAVPDGARVVAPDIEFTSNLFPWLVHQDRLDVVTVPTGCLIDSIMTGCDVVAFSLVQSATGEVANYAHIVDAARAVGAMVVVDATQACGWLPFDASLADVVTVAAYKWLMSPRGTAFAYLSPMVRESMRPLAAGWYAGPEVHSAFYGPPLRLAPDARRFDVSPAWFSWVGTEPALTVLERIGIPVIHDHNVTLANRFLAGLGRPSGDSAIVTVDLPDAETKLKAAGVRAAVRGGRVRASFHVYTTEADVDTALDALLGT
;
A
#
# COMPACT_ATOMS: atom_id res chain seq x y z
N MET A 1 9.48 9.92 -12.42
CA MET A 1 9.85 8.66 -11.76
C MET A 1 10.41 7.69 -12.80
N THR A 2 11.50 7.01 -12.48
CA THR A 2 12.17 6.01 -13.33
C THR A 2 12.42 4.73 -12.51
N SER A 3 12.86 3.65 -13.15
CA SER A 3 13.26 2.43 -12.42
C SER A 3 14.39 2.67 -11.40
N ALA A 4 15.22 3.69 -11.61
CA ALA A 4 16.26 4.11 -10.68
C ALA A 4 15.74 4.68 -9.34
N ASP A 5 14.45 5.03 -9.29
CA ASP A 5 13.78 5.55 -8.10
C ASP A 5 13.08 4.45 -7.28
N VAL A 6 13.07 3.21 -7.79
CA VAL A 6 12.32 2.09 -7.20
C VAL A 6 13.27 1.01 -6.68
N ALA A 7 13.14 0.71 -5.39
CA ALA A 7 13.76 -0.46 -4.75
C ALA A 7 12.80 -1.65 -4.74
N VAL A 8 13.36 -2.86 -4.70
CA VAL A 8 12.59 -4.11 -4.62
C VAL A 8 12.83 -4.84 -3.30
N GLY A 9 11.78 -5.50 -2.81
CA GLY A 9 11.82 -6.25 -1.56
C GLY A 9 10.81 -7.38 -1.54
N ALA A 10 10.62 -7.97 -0.37
CA ALA A 10 9.69 -9.08 -0.18
C ALA A 10 8.34 -8.65 0.43
N GLN A 11 8.30 -7.55 1.19
CA GLN A 11 7.11 -7.08 1.89
C GLN A 11 7.26 -5.61 2.35
N VAL A 12 6.13 -4.94 2.58
CA VAL A 12 6.05 -3.52 2.96
C VAL A 12 6.86 -3.22 4.22
N SER A 13 6.69 -3.97 5.30
CA SER A 13 7.40 -3.70 6.56
C SER A 13 8.91 -3.77 6.43
N GLN A 14 9.44 -4.64 5.54
CA GLN A 14 10.87 -4.69 5.23
C GLN A 14 11.38 -3.41 4.56
N LEU A 15 10.54 -2.81 3.71
CA LEU A 15 10.89 -1.59 2.97
C LEU A 15 10.72 -0.32 3.82
N ILE A 16 9.79 -0.32 4.77
CA ILE A 16 9.55 0.81 5.70
C ILE A 16 10.55 0.80 6.86
N ALA A 17 10.99 -0.37 7.35
CA ALA A 17 11.88 -0.45 8.50
C ALA A 17 13.17 0.39 8.38
N PRO A 18 13.88 0.42 7.24
CA PRO A 18 15.04 1.30 7.07
C PRO A 18 14.68 2.80 7.12
N VAL A 19 13.47 3.18 6.67
CA VAL A 19 12.96 4.56 6.75
C VAL A 19 12.77 4.94 8.21
N ALA A 20 12.05 4.11 8.97
CA ALA A 20 11.80 4.34 10.39
C ALA A 20 13.11 4.38 11.21
N ALA A 21 14.10 3.55 10.85
CA ALA A 21 15.41 3.53 11.50
C ALA A 21 16.25 4.79 11.20
N ALA A 22 15.98 5.47 10.08
CA ALA A 22 16.73 6.67 9.66
C ALA A 22 16.17 7.97 10.26
N VAL A 23 14.94 7.95 10.75
CA VAL A 23 14.30 9.13 11.35
C VAL A 23 15.01 9.49 12.68
N PRO A 24 15.30 10.77 12.95
CA PRO A 24 15.98 11.22 14.17
C PRO A 24 15.23 10.87 15.45
N ASP A 25 15.95 10.73 16.55
CA ASP A 25 15.39 10.54 17.87
C ASP A 25 14.53 11.77 18.26
N GLY A 26 13.40 11.53 18.92
CA GLY A 26 12.43 12.54 19.28
C GLY A 26 11.47 12.95 18.18
N ALA A 27 11.66 12.44 16.95
CA ALA A 27 10.76 12.76 15.85
C ALA A 27 9.34 12.24 16.09
N ARG A 28 8.37 13.09 15.72
CA ARG A 28 6.93 12.79 15.82
C ARG A 28 6.43 12.17 14.53
N VAL A 29 5.87 10.96 14.65
CA VAL A 29 5.25 10.19 13.56
C VAL A 29 3.75 10.16 13.76
N VAL A 30 2.98 10.63 12.78
CA VAL A 30 1.51 10.60 12.82
C VAL A 30 1.00 9.56 11.83
N ALA A 31 0.08 8.70 12.28
CA ALA A 31 -0.55 7.67 11.46
C ALA A 31 -2.04 7.49 11.82
N PRO A 32 -2.88 6.93 10.91
CA PRO A 32 -4.23 6.50 11.26
C PRO A 32 -4.23 5.40 12.34
N ASP A 33 -5.22 5.40 13.24
CA ASP A 33 -5.37 4.38 14.30
C ASP A 33 -5.82 3.02 13.76
N ILE A 34 -6.39 2.99 12.54
CA ILE A 34 -6.77 1.78 11.81
C ILE A 34 -5.72 1.35 10.77
N GLU A 35 -4.50 1.92 10.84
CA GLU A 35 -3.46 1.65 9.86
C GLU A 35 -3.04 0.18 9.84
N PHE A 36 -2.74 -0.32 8.63
CA PHE A 36 -2.28 -1.69 8.50
C PHE A 36 -0.91 -1.88 9.16
N THR A 37 -0.75 -2.95 9.93
CA THR A 37 0.42 -3.16 10.79
C THR A 37 1.75 -3.23 10.05
N SER A 38 1.77 -3.61 8.77
CA SER A 38 3.01 -3.57 7.97
C SER A 38 3.51 -2.15 7.70
N ASN A 39 2.63 -1.13 7.74
CA ASN A 39 3.00 0.26 7.69
C ASN A 39 3.22 0.85 9.10
N LEU A 40 2.44 0.44 10.09
CA LEU A 40 2.47 1.03 11.45
C LEU A 40 3.57 0.44 12.33
N PHE A 41 3.74 -0.89 12.37
CA PHE A 41 4.66 -1.54 13.30
C PHE A 41 6.14 -1.16 13.12
N PRO A 42 6.65 -0.91 11.91
CA PRO A 42 8.01 -0.40 11.76
C PRO A 42 8.31 0.89 12.54
N TRP A 43 7.30 1.71 12.79
CA TRP A 43 7.43 2.92 13.64
C TRP A 43 7.31 2.59 15.12
N LEU A 44 6.33 1.75 15.49
CA LEU A 44 6.07 1.38 16.89
C LEU A 44 7.22 0.63 17.55
N VAL A 45 8.02 -0.14 16.79
CA VAL A 45 9.22 -0.80 17.35
C VAL A 45 10.29 0.19 17.81
N HIS A 46 10.17 1.45 17.43
CA HIS A 46 11.05 2.55 17.83
C HIS A 46 10.37 3.54 18.80
N GLN A 47 9.28 3.16 19.46
CA GLN A 47 8.55 4.04 20.39
C GLN A 47 9.37 4.46 21.64
N ASP A 48 10.50 3.83 21.87
CA ASP A 48 11.49 4.23 22.88
C ASP A 48 12.25 5.50 22.50
N ARG A 49 12.29 5.85 21.21
CA ARG A 49 12.97 7.03 20.67
C ARG A 49 12.10 7.91 19.76
N LEU A 50 10.96 7.43 19.27
CA LEU A 50 10.02 8.17 18.41
C LEU A 50 8.72 8.44 19.15
N ASP A 51 8.14 9.64 18.94
CA ASP A 51 6.78 9.97 19.38
C ASP A 51 5.76 9.50 18.32
N VAL A 52 5.28 8.25 18.42
CA VAL A 52 4.33 7.69 17.47
C VAL A 52 2.90 7.92 17.95
N VAL A 53 2.18 8.79 17.23
CA VAL A 53 0.81 9.19 17.53
C VAL A 53 -0.14 8.60 16.50
N THR A 54 -1.15 7.86 16.95
CA THR A 54 -2.22 7.38 16.08
C THR A 54 -3.51 8.15 16.29
N VAL A 55 -4.21 8.48 15.19
CA VAL A 55 -5.42 9.31 15.20
C VAL A 55 -6.48 8.71 14.26
N PRO A 56 -7.78 8.95 14.49
CA PRO A 56 -8.81 8.62 13.50
C PRO A 56 -8.50 9.22 12.14
N THR A 57 -8.84 8.51 11.05
CA THR A 57 -8.54 8.94 9.66
C THR A 57 -9.02 10.37 9.38
N GLY A 58 -10.21 10.74 9.85
CA GLY A 58 -10.77 12.09 9.70
C GLY A 58 -10.01 13.20 10.45
N CYS A 59 -9.15 12.85 11.41
CA CYS A 59 -8.33 13.79 12.17
C CYS A 59 -6.87 13.87 11.68
N LEU A 60 -6.51 13.13 10.63
CA LEU A 60 -5.13 13.02 10.19
C LEU A 60 -4.53 14.38 9.79
N ILE A 61 -5.23 15.13 8.95
CA ILE A 61 -4.77 16.46 8.48
C ILE A 61 -4.61 17.44 9.65
N ASP A 62 -5.59 17.50 10.56
CA ASP A 62 -5.51 18.37 11.73
C ASP A 62 -4.31 18.00 12.62
N SER A 63 -4.06 16.69 12.79
CA SER A 63 -2.90 16.22 13.56
C SER A 63 -1.57 16.58 12.90
N ILE A 64 -1.47 16.47 11.57
CA ILE A 64 -0.30 16.92 10.80
C ILE A 64 -0.06 18.42 11.05
N MET A 65 -1.11 19.22 10.96
CA MET A 65 -1.02 20.67 11.11
C MET A 65 -0.63 21.13 12.54
N THR A 66 -0.76 20.26 13.55
CA THR A 66 -0.18 20.55 14.89
C THR A 66 1.34 20.36 14.94
N GLY A 67 1.95 19.86 13.86
CA GLY A 67 3.37 19.60 13.70
C GLY A 67 3.70 18.11 13.83
N CYS A 68 4.40 17.58 12.83
CA CYS A 68 5.01 16.25 12.86
C CYS A 68 6.24 16.24 11.95
N ASP A 69 7.09 15.22 12.09
CA ASP A 69 8.25 14.99 11.23
C ASP A 69 7.96 13.97 10.13
N VAL A 70 7.02 13.06 10.41
CA VAL A 70 6.59 12.02 9.46
C VAL A 70 5.07 11.84 9.54
N VAL A 71 4.41 11.72 8.39
CA VAL A 71 3.07 11.15 8.27
C VAL A 71 3.15 9.82 7.53
N ALA A 72 2.62 8.74 8.14
CA ALA A 72 2.60 7.40 7.55
C ALA A 72 1.15 6.91 7.43
N PHE A 73 0.67 6.65 6.21
CA PHE A 73 -0.71 6.25 5.97
C PHE A 73 -0.89 5.35 4.77
N SER A 74 -1.97 4.57 4.75
CA SER A 74 -2.42 3.82 3.58
C SER A 74 -3.19 4.72 2.63
N LEU A 75 -2.85 4.73 1.33
CA LEU A 75 -3.58 5.49 0.31
C LEU A 75 -5.03 5.00 0.17
N VAL A 76 -5.26 3.70 0.37
CA VAL A 76 -6.58 3.09 0.54
C VAL A 76 -6.56 2.22 1.79
N GLN A 77 -7.41 2.51 2.74
CA GLN A 77 -7.45 1.80 4.01
C GLN A 77 -7.88 0.34 3.84
N SER A 78 -7.05 -0.56 4.37
CA SER A 78 -7.30 -2.00 4.26
C SER A 78 -8.54 -2.48 5.03
N ALA A 79 -8.90 -1.80 6.10
CA ALA A 79 -10.03 -2.15 6.94
C ALA A 79 -11.37 -1.71 6.34
N THR A 80 -11.42 -0.50 5.78
CA THR A 80 -12.66 0.18 5.38
C THR A 80 -12.81 0.33 3.87
N GLY A 81 -11.72 0.37 3.12
CA GLY A 81 -11.72 0.76 1.71
C GLY A 81 -11.68 2.27 1.49
N GLU A 82 -11.65 3.09 2.54
CA GLU A 82 -11.58 4.54 2.45
C GLU A 82 -10.36 4.97 1.63
N VAL A 83 -10.58 5.82 0.64
CA VAL A 83 -9.53 6.46 -0.16
C VAL A 83 -9.08 7.73 0.53
N ALA A 84 -7.82 7.81 0.88
CA ALA A 84 -7.25 8.98 1.54
C ALA A 84 -7.23 10.20 0.60
N ASN A 85 -7.51 11.38 1.13
CA ASN A 85 -7.37 12.62 0.37
C ASN A 85 -5.89 12.97 0.19
N TYR A 86 -5.25 12.23 -0.72
CA TYR A 86 -3.80 12.20 -0.91
C TYR A 86 -3.20 13.59 -1.11
N ALA A 87 -3.79 14.40 -2.00
CA ALA A 87 -3.26 15.74 -2.28
C ALA A 87 -3.28 16.64 -1.05
N HIS A 88 -4.39 16.65 -0.30
CA HIS A 88 -4.50 17.48 0.91
C HIS A 88 -3.58 17.00 2.04
N ILE A 89 -3.37 15.68 2.18
CA ILE A 89 -2.41 15.15 3.16
C ILE A 89 -0.98 15.57 2.80
N VAL A 90 -0.62 15.47 1.52
CA VAL A 90 0.70 15.91 1.03
C VAL A 90 0.89 17.41 1.25
N ASP A 91 -0.11 18.24 0.92
CA ASP A 91 -0.03 19.69 1.11
C ASP A 91 0.12 20.07 2.59
N ALA A 92 -0.64 19.41 3.48
CA ALA A 92 -0.52 19.61 4.94
C ALA A 92 0.87 19.20 5.47
N ALA A 93 1.37 18.04 5.02
CA ALA A 93 2.70 17.57 5.41
C ALA A 93 3.81 18.53 4.94
N ARG A 94 3.73 19.01 3.70
CA ARG A 94 4.68 20.00 3.16
C ARG A 94 4.65 21.31 3.93
N ALA A 95 3.45 21.75 4.36
CA ALA A 95 3.30 23.01 5.13
C ALA A 95 4.06 22.97 6.46
N VAL A 96 4.24 21.79 7.05
CA VAL A 96 4.99 21.61 8.31
C VAL A 96 6.38 20.98 8.11
N GLY A 97 6.77 20.68 6.88
CA GLY A 97 8.06 20.07 6.56
C GLY A 97 8.15 18.57 6.87
N ALA A 98 7.02 17.88 6.97
CA ALA A 98 6.96 16.46 7.31
C ALA A 98 7.26 15.55 6.09
N MET A 99 7.94 14.44 6.34
CA MET A 99 8.12 13.35 5.37
C MET A 99 6.79 12.61 5.17
N VAL A 100 6.47 12.32 3.91
CA VAL A 100 5.24 11.60 3.52
C VAL A 100 5.57 10.15 3.16
N VAL A 101 5.06 9.20 3.95
CA VAL A 101 5.24 7.76 3.76
C VAL A 101 3.89 7.11 3.50
N VAL A 102 3.76 6.46 2.34
CA VAL A 102 2.50 5.90 1.83
C VAL A 102 2.59 4.40 1.66
N ASP A 103 1.66 3.66 2.23
CA ASP A 103 1.37 2.27 1.82
C ASP A 103 0.29 2.28 0.73
N ALA A 104 0.70 2.05 -0.52
CA ALA A 104 -0.20 1.96 -1.65
C ALA A 104 -0.61 0.51 -2.00
N THR A 105 -0.41 -0.45 -1.09
CA THR A 105 -0.73 -1.86 -1.31
C THR A 105 -2.18 -2.12 -1.70
N GLN A 106 -3.12 -1.29 -1.23
CA GLN A 106 -4.54 -1.42 -1.58
C GLN A 106 -4.97 -0.48 -2.72
N ALA A 107 -4.05 0.34 -3.25
CA ALA A 107 -4.30 1.32 -4.31
C ALA A 107 -3.61 0.97 -5.63
N CYS A 108 -2.32 0.63 -5.56
CA CYS A 108 -1.48 0.41 -6.75
C CYS A 108 -1.99 -0.79 -7.56
N GLY A 109 -2.31 -0.54 -8.82
CA GLY A 109 -2.89 -1.52 -9.74
C GLY A 109 -4.34 -1.21 -10.14
N TRP A 110 -5.04 -0.30 -9.43
CA TRP A 110 -6.38 0.13 -9.80
C TRP A 110 -6.66 1.62 -9.60
N LEU A 111 -6.10 2.25 -8.56
CA LEU A 111 -6.30 3.67 -8.29
C LEU A 111 -5.21 4.49 -8.98
N PRO A 112 -5.55 5.44 -9.87
CA PRO A 112 -4.57 6.37 -10.42
C PRO A 112 -4.04 7.31 -9.32
N PHE A 113 -2.72 7.39 -9.16
CA PHE A 113 -2.06 8.35 -8.26
C PHE A 113 -0.64 8.64 -8.72
N ASP A 114 -0.08 9.75 -8.29
CA ASP A 114 1.31 10.13 -8.56
C ASP A 114 2.18 9.84 -7.33
N ALA A 115 3.01 8.81 -7.42
CA ALA A 115 3.92 8.42 -6.35
C ALA A 115 4.98 9.50 -6.05
N SER A 116 5.33 10.35 -7.00
CA SER A 116 6.34 11.40 -6.83
C SER A 116 5.94 12.54 -5.89
N LEU A 117 4.66 12.58 -5.52
CA LEU A 117 4.16 13.52 -4.50
C LEU A 117 4.55 13.13 -3.07
N ALA A 118 4.86 11.85 -2.82
CA ALA A 118 5.34 11.38 -1.53
C ALA A 118 6.87 11.24 -1.50
N ASP A 119 7.42 11.06 -0.32
CA ASP A 119 8.84 10.76 -0.13
C ASP A 119 9.11 9.26 -0.22
N VAL A 120 8.17 8.46 0.27
CA VAL A 120 8.22 6.99 0.22
C VAL A 120 6.85 6.47 -0.17
N VAL A 121 6.79 5.59 -1.18
CA VAL A 121 5.58 4.82 -1.50
C VAL A 121 5.94 3.34 -1.52
N THR A 122 5.27 2.54 -0.70
CA THR A 122 5.48 1.08 -0.65
C THR A 122 4.28 0.31 -1.17
N VAL A 123 4.54 -0.83 -1.80
CA VAL A 123 3.49 -1.68 -2.39
C VAL A 123 3.85 -3.15 -2.18
N ALA A 124 2.98 -3.92 -1.53
CA ALA A 124 3.03 -5.38 -1.61
C ALA A 124 2.32 -5.84 -2.88
N ALA A 125 3.04 -6.50 -3.79
CA ALA A 125 2.56 -6.74 -5.14
C ALA A 125 1.54 -7.89 -5.27
N TYR A 126 1.34 -8.71 -4.24
CA TYR A 126 0.48 -9.89 -4.29
C TYR A 126 -1.03 -9.61 -4.16
N LYS A 127 -1.44 -8.33 -4.14
CA LYS A 127 -2.86 -7.95 -4.13
C LYS A 127 -3.27 -7.47 -5.52
N TRP A 128 -3.43 -6.19 -5.70
CA TRP A 128 -3.93 -5.59 -6.94
C TRP A 128 -2.97 -5.72 -8.13
N LEU A 129 -1.68 -5.92 -7.87
CA LEU A 129 -0.71 -6.21 -8.93
C LEU A 129 -0.66 -7.70 -9.32
N MET A 130 -1.47 -8.58 -8.68
CA MET A 130 -1.60 -10.01 -8.98
C MET A 130 -0.27 -10.80 -8.98
N SER A 131 0.79 -10.24 -8.42
CA SER A 131 2.09 -10.91 -8.33
C SER A 131 2.10 -11.97 -7.24
N PRO A 132 2.98 -12.96 -7.31
CA PRO A 132 3.17 -13.91 -6.22
C PRO A 132 3.63 -13.22 -4.92
N ARG A 133 3.37 -13.85 -3.76
CA ARG A 133 3.90 -13.38 -2.47
C ARG A 133 5.43 -13.39 -2.48
N GLY A 134 6.03 -12.46 -1.72
CA GLY A 134 7.49 -12.29 -1.68
C GLY A 134 7.97 -11.24 -2.68
N THR A 135 7.08 -10.42 -3.21
CA THR A 135 7.39 -9.28 -4.08
C THR A 135 6.78 -8.01 -3.52
N ALA A 136 7.59 -6.97 -3.43
CA ALA A 136 7.20 -5.65 -2.99
C ALA A 136 8.08 -4.59 -3.66
N PHE A 137 7.57 -3.38 -3.80
CA PHE A 137 8.24 -2.24 -4.38
C PHE A 137 8.25 -1.07 -3.41
N ALA A 138 9.30 -0.25 -3.46
CA ALA A 138 9.34 1.05 -2.80
C ALA A 138 9.83 2.11 -3.77
N TYR A 139 9.01 3.12 -4.06
CA TYR A 139 9.48 4.39 -4.56
C TYR A 139 10.14 5.15 -3.41
N LEU A 140 11.33 5.70 -3.65
CA LEU A 140 12.09 6.49 -2.70
C LEU A 140 12.50 7.80 -3.35
N SER A 141 12.12 8.93 -2.75
CA SER A 141 12.56 10.24 -3.22
C SER A 141 14.09 10.39 -3.14
N PRO A 142 14.70 11.27 -3.93
CA PRO A 142 16.15 11.50 -3.85
C PRO A 142 16.64 11.82 -2.43
N MET A 143 15.90 12.65 -1.71
CA MET A 143 16.23 13.05 -0.33
C MET A 143 16.27 11.82 0.60
N VAL A 144 15.25 10.95 0.52
CA VAL A 144 15.19 9.73 1.34
C VAL A 144 16.32 8.78 1.00
N ARG A 145 16.62 8.58 -0.29
CA ARG A 145 17.73 7.70 -0.72
C ARG A 145 19.09 8.15 -0.19
N GLU A 146 19.31 9.47 -0.09
CA GLU A 146 20.55 10.03 0.41
C GLU A 146 20.68 9.93 1.93
N SER A 147 19.58 10.10 2.67
CA SER A 147 19.56 10.09 4.13
C SER A 147 19.51 8.69 4.73
N MET A 148 18.92 7.71 4.02
CA MET A 148 18.73 6.35 4.52
C MET A 148 20.00 5.50 4.41
N ARG A 149 20.20 4.64 5.43
CA ARG A 149 21.18 3.55 5.38
C ARG A 149 20.50 2.28 4.85
N PRO A 150 21.08 1.60 3.85
CA PRO A 150 20.54 0.33 3.36
C PRO A 150 20.89 -0.80 4.34
N LEU A 151 20.09 -0.94 5.40
CA LEU A 151 20.34 -1.84 6.54
C LEU A 151 20.39 -3.32 6.16
N ALA A 152 19.73 -3.70 5.07
CA ALA A 152 19.69 -5.07 4.55
C ALA A 152 20.59 -5.26 3.32
N ALA A 153 21.53 -4.32 3.07
CA ALA A 153 22.40 -4.40 1.91
C ALA A 153 23.23 -5.71 1.90
N GLY A 154 23.13 -6.41 0.81
CA GLY A 154 23.94 -7.58 0.49
C GLY A 154 24.55 -7.43 -0.91
N TRP A 155 24.97 -8.54 -1.50
CA TRP A 155 25.55 -8.55 -2.85
C TRP A 155 24.62 -7.96 -3.93
N TYR A 156 23.29 -8.08 -3.75
CA TYR A 156 22.28 -7.60 -4.69
C TYR A 156 22.14 -6.08 -4.70
N ALA A 157 22.52 -5.42 -3.61
CA ALA A 157 22.51 -3.96 -3.48
C ALA A 157 23.72 -3.26 -4.17
N GLY A 158 24.63 -4.04 -4.77
CA GLY A 158 25.80 -3.53 -5.47
C GLY A 158 25.46 -2.91 -6.84
N PRO A 159 26.34 -2.05 -7.37
CA PRO A 159 26.14 -1.44 -8.70
C PRO A 159 26.14 -2.49 -9.81
N GLU A 160 27.01 -3.48 -9.68
CA GLU A 160 27.08 -4.67 -10.52
C GLU A 160 26.91 -5.90 -9.63
N VAL A 161 25.73 -6.49 -9.64
CA VAL A 161 25.31 -7.56 -8.74
C VAL A 161 26.33 -8.69 -8.66
N HIS A 162 26.81 -9.18 -9.81
CA HIS A 162 27.75 -10.31 -9.88
C HIS A 162 29.20 -9.95 -9.51
N SER A 163 29.54 -8.68 -9.34
CA SER A 163 30.86 -8.22 -8.89
C SER A 163 30.94 -7.89 -7.41
N ALA A 164 29.79 -7.96 -6.68
CA ALA A 164 29.68 -7.53 -5.30
C ALA A 164 29.64 -8.69 -4.28
N PHE A 165 30.04 -9.91 -4.68
CA PHE A 165 29.87 -11.11 -3.84
C PHE A 165 30.75 -11.15 -2.58
N TYR A 166 32.00 -10.65 -2.65
CA TYR A 166 32.97 -10.88 -1.58
C TYR A 166 33.74 -9.64 -1.15
N GLY A 167 34.01 -9.58 0.13
CA GLY A 167 34.98 -8.69 0.75
C GLY A 167 34.67 -7.19 0.69
N PRO A 168 35.47 -6.39 1.40
CA PRO A 168 35.40 -4.94 1.35
C PRO A 168 35.97 -4.38 0.02
N PRO A 169 35.74 -3.07 -0.29
CA PRO A 169 34.94 -2.13 0.47
C PRO A 169 33.44 -2.30 0.24
N LEU A 170 32.59 -1.60 1.03
CA LEU A 170 31.15 -1.51 0.77
C LEU A 170 30.92 -0.86 -0.61
N ARG A 171 30.26 -1.56 -1.49
CA ARG A 171 29.92 -1.13 -2.85
C ARG A 171 28.40 -1.14 -3.01
N LEU A 172 27.81 0.04 -3.12
CA LEU A 172 26.36 0.20 -3.25
C LEU A 172 26.03 0.85 -4.60
N ALA A 173 24.87 0.46 -5.16
CA ALA A 173 24.30 1.11 -6.33
C ALA A 173 24.07 2.61 -6.06
N PRO A 174 24.23 3.49 -7.08
CA PRO A 174 24.05 4.92 -6.91
C PRO A 174 22.57 5.34 -6.80
N ASP A 175 21.65 4.44 -7.11
CA ASP A 175 20.20 4.61 -7.19
C ASP A 175 19.47 3.82 -6.09
N ALA A 176 18.14 3.70 -6.21
CA ALA A 176 17.30 2.98 -5.23
C ALA A 176 17.66 1.49 -5.09
N ARG A 177 18.34 0.89 -6.08
CA ARG A 177 18.78 -0.51 -6.01
C ARG A 177 19.75 -0.78 -4.86
N ARG A 178 20.37 0.25 -4.26
CA ARG A 178 21.16 0.09 -3.02
C ARG A 178 20.35 -0.50 -1.84
N PHE A 179 19.03 -0.43 -1.90
CA PHE A 179 18.12 -0.98 -0.91
C PHE A 179 17.57 -2.36 -1.29
N ASP A 180 17.91 -2.86 -2.48
CA ASP A 180 17.46 -4.16 -2.95
C ASP A 180 18.05 -5.30 -2.11
N VAL A 181 17.24 -6.35 -1.95
CA VAL A 181 17.69 -7.62 -1.38
C VAL A 181 17.65 -8.69 -2.48
N SER A 182 18.42 -9.78 -2.27
CA SER A 182 18.35 -10.92 -3.19
C SER A 182 16.90 -11.40 -3.32
N PRO A 183 16.33 -11.40 -4.55
CA PRO A 183 14.91 -11.63 -4.74
C PRO A 183 14.49 -13.08 -4.50
N ALA A 184 13.23 -13.27 -4.14
CA ALA A 184 12.57 -14.58 -4.19
C ALA A 184 12.32 -14.96 -5.67
N TRP A 185 13.28 -15.59 -6.31
CA TRP A 185 13.37 -15.78 -7.78
C TRP A 185 12.06 -16.25 -8.43
N PHE A 186 11.44 -17.30 -7.88
CA PHE A 186 10.18 -17.83 -8.43
C PHE A 186 9.02 -16.84 -8.36
N SER A 187 8.97 -16.03 -7.31
CA SER A 187 7.96 -14.98 -7.18
C SER A 187 8.17 -13.90 -8.24
N TRP A 188 9.41 -13.50 -8.48
CA TRP A 188 9.73 -12.48 -9.47
C TRP A 188 9.49 -12.93 -10.92
N VAL A 189 9.71 -14.22 -11.24
CA VAL A 189 9.35 -14.78 -12.56
C VAL A 189 7.84 -14.63 -12.83
N GLY A 190 6.99 -14.75 -11.80
CA GLY A 190 5.53 -14.55 -11.95
C GLY A 190 5.10 -13.09 -11.94
N THR A 191 5.96 -12.17 -11.50
CA THR A 191 5.63 -10.75 -11.38
C THR A 191 5.57 -10.03 -12.73
N GLU A 192 6.54 -10.29 -13.59
CA GLU A 192 6.61 -9.66 -14.92
C GLU A 192 5.34 -9.90 -15.76
N PRO A 193 4.87 -11.14 -15.97
CA PRO A 193 3.63 -11.36 -16.71
C PRO A 193 2.39 -10.75 -16.03
N ALA A 194 2.34 -10.73 -14.69
CA ALA A 194 1.23 -10.09 -13.97
C ALA A 194 1.18 -8.58 -14.24
N LEU A 195 2.32 -7.89 -14.15
CA LEU A 195 2.40 -6.46 -14.44
C LEU A 195 2.11 -6.17 -15.91
N THR A 196 2.57 -7.01 -16.84
CA THR A 196 2.29 -6.88 -18.27
C THR A 196 0.78 -6.94 -18.57
N VAL A 197 0.01 -7.77 -17.86
CA VAL A 197 -1.46 -7.80 -18.01
C VAL A 197 -2.07 -6.48 -17.60
N LEU A 198 -1.70 -5.93 -16.43
CA LEU A 198 -2.21 -4.66 -15.94
C LEU A 198 -1.83 -3.48 -16.85
N GLU A 199 -0.60 -3.47 -17.35
CA GLU A 199 -0.11 -2.45 -18.28
C GLU A 199 -0.91 -2.45 -19.60
N ARG A 200 -1.20 -3.64 -20.16
CA ARG A 200 -1.99 -3.78 -21.38
C ARG A 200 -3.43 -3.32 -21.23
N ILE A 201 -4.04 -3.51 -20.06
CA ILE A 201 -5.40 -3.04 -19.78
C ILE A 201 -5.38 -1.55 -19.51
N GLY A 202 -4.44 -1.07 -18.74
CA GLY A 202 -4.29 0.33 -18.33
C GLY A 202 -5.05 0.66 -17.03
N ILE A 203 -4.38 1.36 -16.13
CA ILE A 203 -4.92 1.69 -14.80
C ILE A 203 -6.25 2.45 -14.84
N PRO A 204 -6.47 3.43 -15.74
CA PRO A 204 -7.78 4.11 -15.83
C PRO A 204 -8.93 3.16 -16.15
N VAL A 205 -8.73 2.21 -17.07
CA VAL A 205 -9.75 1.22 -17.43
C VAL A 205 -10.03 0.27 -16.27
N ILE A 206 -8.99 -0.17 -15.56
CA ILE A 206 -9.13 -1.01 -14.36
C ILE A 206 -9.86 -0.26 -13.26
N HIS A 207 -9.54 1.02 -13.05
CA HIS A 207 -10.23 1.88 -12.08
C HIS A 207 -11.72 1.96 -12.36
N ASP A 208 -12.09 2.34 -13.57
CA ASP A 208 -13.49 2.50 -13.98
C ASP A 208 -14.28 1.19 -13.83
N HIS A 209 -13.69 0.08 -14.26
CA HIS A 209 -14.28 -1.25 -14.10
C HIS A 209 -14.52 -1.60 -12.63
N ASN A 210 -13.49 -1.50 -11.81
CA ASN A 210 -13.54 -1.91 -10.40
C ASN A 210 -14.53 -1.05 -9.60
N VAL A 211 -14.48 0.28 -9.78
CA VAL A 211 -15.36 1.22 -9.08
C VAL A 211 -16.81 1.11 -9.58
N THR A 212 -17.03 0.85 -10.87
CA THR A 212 -18.38 0.58 -11.40
C THR A 212 -19.00 -0.65 -10.76
N LEU A 213 -18.27 -1.76 -10.64
CA LEU A 213 -18.76 -2.97 -9.97
C LEU A 213 -18.99 -2.76 -8.47
N ALA A 214 -18.11 -2.02 -7.80
CA ALA A 214 -18.31 -1.64 -6.41
C ALA A 214 -19.58 -0.81 -6.21
N ASN A 215 -19.84 0.15 -7.10
CA ASN A 215 -21.05 0.97 -7.06
C ASN A 215 -22.32 0.20 -7.44
N ARG A 216 -22.24 -0.76 -8.39
CA ARG A 216 -23.35 -1.71 -8.64
C ARG A 216 -23.73 -2.49 -7.37
N PHE A 217 -22.72 -2.98 -6.65
CA PHE A 217 -22.93 -3.68 -5.39
C PHE A 217 -23.54 -2.78 -4.31
N LEU A 218 -23.03 -1.55 -4.14
CA LEU A 218 -23.58 -0.57 -3.21
C LEU A 218 -25.04 -0.22 -3.55
N ALA A 219 -25.34 0.04 -4.84
CA ALA A 219 -26.68 0.36 -5.29
C ALA A 219 -27.68 -0.79 -5.03
N GLY A 220 -27.28 -2.05 -5.27
CA GLY A 220 -28.07 -3.24 -4.94
C GLY A 220 -28.41 -3.36 -3.45
N LEU A 221 -27.54 -2.81 -2.58
CA LEU A 221 -27.78 -2.76 -1.13
C LEU A 221 -28.46 -1.45 -0.67
N GLY A 222 -28.89 -0.59 -1.59
CA GLY A 222 -29.48 0.71 -1.26
C GLY A 222 -28.53 1.68 -0.59
N ARG A 223 -27.23 1.58 -0.87
CA ARG A 223 -26.18 2.43 -0.32
C ARG A 223 -25.72 3.49 -1.34
N PRO A 224 -25.25 4.66 -0.89
CA PRO A 224 -24.71 5.67 -1.78
C PRO A 224 -23.45 5.17 -2.50
N SER A 225 -23.20 5.69 -3.70
CA SER A 225 -21.98 5.43 -4.47
C SER A 225 -20.73 5.94 -3.74
N GLY A 226 -19.58 5.30 -3.99
CA GLY A 226 -18.26 5.67 -3.50
C GLY A 226 -17.23 5.71 -4.62
N ASP A 227 -15.99 5.97 -4.25
CA ASP A 227 -14.82 6.10 -5.11
C ASP A 227 -13.80 4.95 -4.96
N SER A 228 -14.18 3.91 -4.22
CA SER A 228 -13.29 2.79 -3.89
C SER A 228 -13.71 1.49 -4.55
N ALA A 229 -12.72 0.71 -4.98
CA ALA A 229 -12.87 -0.69 -5.39
C ALA A 229 -13.04 -1.65 -4.19
N ILE A 230 -12.97 -1.15 -2.97
CA ILE A 230 -13.14 -1.89 -1.72
C ILE A 230 -14.34 -1.33 -0.97
N VAL A 231 -15.29 -2.19 -0.64
CA VAL A 231 -16.52 -1.81 0.07
C VAL A 231 -16.67 -2.63 1.33
N THR A 232 -17.01 -1.99 2.44
CA THR A 232 -17.39 -2.68 3.67
C THR A 232 -18.89 -2.59 3.91
N VAL A 233 -19.47 -3.71 4.28
CA VAL A 233 -20.90 -3.81 4.61
C VAL A 233 -21.09 -4.42 5.99
N ASP A 234 -21.99 -3.80 6.75
CA ASP A 234 -22.44 -4.29 8.05
C ASP A 234 -23.87 -4.83 7.86
N LEU A 235 -23.97 -6.13 7.59
CA LEU A 235 -25.23 -6.83 7.38
C LEU A 235 -25.23 -8.12 8.20
N PRO A 236 -26.36 -8.47 8.86
CA PRO A 236 -26.47 -9.70 9.61
C PRO A 236 -26.15 -10.93 8.76
N ASP A 237 -25.34 -11.83 9.30
CA ASP A 237 -24.98 -13.11 8.69
C ASP A 237 -24.32 -13.01 7.30
N ALA A 238 -23.85 -11.82 6.90
CA ALA A 238 -23.29 -11.58 5.56
C ALA A 238 -22.15 -12.55 5.20
N GLU A 239 -21.24 -12.82 6.13
CA GLU A 239 -20.15 -13.78 5.90
C GLU A 239 -20.68 -15.18 5.60
N THR A 240 -21.63 -15.66 6.42
CA THR A 240 -22.23 -16.99 6.27
C THR A 240 -22.98 -17.10 4.95
N LYS A 241 -23.80 -16.11 4.60
CA LYS A 241 -24.56 -16.05 3.36
C LYS A 241 -23.66 -16.08 2.13
N LEU A 242 -22.67 -15.21 2.08
CA LEU A 242 -21.71 -15.16 0.96
C LEU A 242 -20.92 -16.47 0.82
N LYS A 243 -20.47 -17.03 1.94
CA LYS A 243 -19.77 -18.32 1.92
C LYS A 243 -20.64 -19.46 1.41
N ALA A 244 -21.93 -19.51 1.80
CA ALA A 244 -22.88 -20.51 1.31
C ALA A 244 -23.11 -20.39 -0.21
N ALA A 245 -23.06 -19.19 -0.76
CA ALA A 245 -23.16 -18.92 -2.20
C ALA A 245 -21.82 -19.08 -2.95
N GLY A 246 -20.76 -19.55 -2.29
CA GLY A 246 -19.43 -19.69 -2.90
C GLY A 246 -18.67 -18.38 -3.14
N VAL A 247 -19.20 -17.26 -2.66
CA VAL A 247 -18.57 -15.93 -2.78
C VAL A 247 -17.53 -15.76 -1.69
N ARG A 248 -16.29 -15.45 -2.10
CA ARG A 248 -15.19 -15.18 -1.18
C ARG A 248 -15.13 -13.69 -0.85
N ALA A 249 -15.45 -13.33 0.38
CA ALA A 249 -15.26 -12.00 0.93
C ALA A 249 -14.41 -12.07 2.20
N ALA A 250 -13.76 -10.96 2.56
CA ALA A 250 -12.97 -10.89 3.79
C ALA A 250 -13.79 -10.26 4.92
N VAL A 251 -13.54 -10.68 6.17
CA VAL A 251 -14.07 -9.98 7.34
C VAL A 251 -12.98 -9.11 7.93
N ARG A 252 -13.28 -7.84 8.17
CA ARG A 252 -12.36 -6.86 8.77
C ARG A 252 -13.14 -6.00 9.77
N GLY A 253 -12.63 -5.90 10.99
CA GLY A 253 -13.31 -5.14 12.05
C GLY A 253 -14.77 -5.56 12.28
N GLY A 254 -15.11 -6.84 12.13
CA GLY A 254 -16.47 -7.38 12.28
C GLY A 254 -17.40 -7.13 11.09
N ARG A 255 -16.92 -6.48 10.01
CA ARG A 255 -17.70 -6.18 8.80
C ARG A 255 -17.22 -7.03 7.62
N VAL A 256 -18.13 -7.40 6.74
CA VAL A 256 -17.76 -8.01 5.46
C VAL A 256 -17.14 -6.94 4.56
N ARG A 257 -15.99 -7.26 3.99
CA ARG A 257 -15.28 -6.43 3.01
C ARG A 257 -15.26 -7.13 1.66
N ALA A 258 -15.95 -6.56 0.69
CA ALA A 258 -15.89 -6.93 -0.71
C ALA A 258 -14.80 -6.13 -1.43
N SER A 259 -14.13 -6.75 -2.38
CA SER A 259 -13.10 -6.10 -3.21
C SER A 259 -13.36 -6.50 -4.66
N PHE A 260 -13.46 -5.51 -5.54
CA PHE A 260 -13.80 -5.70 -6.96
C PHE A 260 -12.54 -5.52 -7.78
N HIS A 261 -12.10 -6.58 -8.42
CA HIS A 261 -10.84 -6.63 -9.15
C HIS A 261 -11.08 -6.76 -10.66
N VAL A 262 -10.05 -6.59 -11.47
CA VAL A 262 -10.07 -6.69 -12.93
C VAL A 262 -10.71 -8.00 -13.46
N TYR A 263 -10.72 -9.06 -12.68
CA TYR A 263 -11.34 -10.35 -13.01
C TYR A 263 -12.74 -10.55 -12.42
N THR A 264 -13.27 -9.58 -11.65
CA THR A 264 -14.64 -9.62 -11.12
C THR A 264 -15.62 -9.24 -12.23
N THR A 265 -16.74 -9.95 -12.31
CA THR A 265 -17.79 -9.72 -13.31
C THR A 265 -19.08 -9.17 -12.67
N GLU A 266 -20.00 -8.65 -13.49
CA GLU A 266 -21.33 -8.26 -13.01
C GLU A 266 -22.09 -9.46 -12.42
N ALA A 267 -21.96 -10.66 -12.99
CA ALA A 267 -22.57 -11.88 -12.48
C ALA A 267 -22.07 -12.26 -11.08
N ASP A 268 -20.77 -11.99 -10.77
CA ASP A 268 -20.25 -12.20 -9.42
C ASP A 268 -20.89 -11.22 -8.43
N VAL A 269 -21.11 -9.97 -8.85
CA VAL A 269 -21.82 -8.96 -8.05
C VAL A 269 -23.26 -9.37 -7.79
N ASP A 270 -23.97 -9.79 -8.84
CA ASP A 270 -25.37 -10.21 -8.73
C ASP A 270 -25.50 -11.44 -7.81
N THR A 271 -24.63 -12.44 -7.95
CA THR A 271 -24.56 -13.60 -7.05
C THR A 271 -24.38 -13.18 -5.59
N ALA A 272 -23.51 -12.20 -5.35
CA ALA A 272 -23.28 -11.70 -3.99
C ALA A 272 -24.50 -10.96 -3.43
N LEU A 273 -25.18 -10.17 -4.26
CA LEU A 273 -26.43 -9.46 -3.88
C LEU A 273 -27.56 -10.43 -3.58
N ASP A 274 -27.80 -11.42 -4.45
CA ASP A 274 -28.85 -12.44 -4.26
C ASP A 274 -28.62 -13.18 -2.93
N ALA A 275 -27.39 -13.57 -2.64
CA ALA A 275 -27.03 -14.22 -1.39
C ALA A 275 -27.29 -13.34 -0.16
N LEU A 276 -26.98 -12.06 -0.23
CA LEU A 276 -27.15 -11.14 0.90
C LEU A 276 -28.62 -10.78 1.14
N LEU A 277 -29.39 -10.59 0.07
CA LEU A 277 -30.77 -10.14 0.11
C LEU A 277 -31.78 -11.32 0.26
N GLY A 278 -31.35 -12.54 -0.07
CA GLY A 278 -32.20 -13.74 0.00
C GLY A 278 -33.18 -13.85 -1.16
N THR A 279 -32.77 -13.35 -2.35
CA THR A 279 -33.58 -13.40 -3.60
C THR A 279 -33.22 -14.58 -4.46
#